data_0a973c3e6b903326bb9f6af79050589e
#
_entry.id   0a973c3e6b903326bb9f6af79050589e
#
_cell.length_a   1.000
_cell.length_b   1.000
_cell.length_c   1.000
_cell.angle_alpha   90.00
_cell.angle_beta   90.00
_cell.angle_gamma   90.00
#
_symmetry.space_group_name_H-M   'P 1'
#
loop_
_entity.id
_entity.type
_entity.pdbx_description
1 polymer ?
#
loop_
_entity_poly.entity_id
_entity_poly.type
_entity_poly.pdbx_seq_one_letter_code
_entity_poly.pdbx_strand_id
1 'polypeptide(L)'
;PHLHDHSIEVQLPFLQRVLGEFTFLPISLSHLSAEECRELGQAIAQVYEAENSAVGKIVLAASSDLSHYLSPKETERLDALALEAILALDPPGLLRTVEEENISMCGVIPTTVFLFAAKALGAKQARLLKHCHSGDVAPMREVVGYASVAVEF
;
A
#
# COMPACT_ATOMS: atom_id res chain seq x y z
N PRO A 1 17.11 4.84 8.81
CA PRO A 1 16.22 3.85 8.17
C PRO A 1 16.01 4.13 6.67
N HIS A 2 15.83 5.42 6.27
CA HIS A 2 15.43 5.79 4.89
C HIS A 2 16.59 5.92 3.89
N LEU A 3 17.85 5.76 4.30
CA LEU A 3 19.00 6.00 3.42
C LEU A 3 19.11 5.01 2.24
N HIS A 4 18.55 3.81 2.40
CA HIS A 4 18.57 2.74 1.41
C HIS A 4 17.17 2.20 1.09
N ASP A 5 16.13 2.95 1.46
CA ASP A 5 14.73 2.60 1.20
C ASP A 5 14.23 3.45 0.03
N HIS A 6 13.88 2.79 -1.05
CA HIS A 6 13.40 3.44 -2.28
C HIS A 6 11.87 3.50 -2.39
N SER A 7 11.14 2.81 -1.49
CA SER A 7 9.68 2.69 -1.59
C SER A 7 8.95 4.05 -1.49
N ILE A 8 9.49 4.98 -0.69
CA ILE A 8 8.94 6.32 -0.52
C ILE A 8 9.49 7.26 -1.58
N GLU A 9 10.81 7.25 -1.83
CA GLU A 9 11.43 8.23 -2.73
C GLU A 9 10.92 8.14 -4.17
N VAL A 10 10.56 6.94 -4.65
CA VAL A 10 10.03 6.77 -6.02
C VAL A 10 8.67 7.42 -6.21
N GLN A 11 7.92 7.69 -5.15
CA GLN A 11 6.63 8.37 -5.19
C GLN A 11 6.77 9.91 -5.27
N LEU A 12 7.87 10.46 -4.73
CA LEU A 12 8.02 11.90 -4.55
C LEU A 12 7.94 12.70 -5.85
N PRO A 13 8.58 12.31 -6.97
CA PRO A 13 8.49 13.07 -8.23
C PRO A 13 7.05 13.17 -8.76
N PHE A 14 6.26 12.10 -8.60
CA PHE A 14 4.86 12.09 -9.01
C PHE A 14 3.99 12.97 -8.12
N LEU A 15 4.20 12.90 -6.79
CA LEU A 15 3.50 13.74 -5.83
C LEU A 15 3.83 15.22 -6.05
N GLN A 16 5.10 15.57 -6.27
CA GLN A 16 5.51 16.93 -6.59
C GLN A 16 4.85 17.45 -7.86
N ARG A 17 4.72 16.60 -8.88
CA ARG A 17 4.08 16.98 -10.14
C ARG A 17 2.58 17.27 -10.00
N VAL A 18 1.90 16.56 -9.10
CA VAL A 18 0.44 16.66 -8.92
C VAL A 18 0.06 17.66 -7.84
N LEU A 19 0.77 17.68 -6.71
CA LEU A 19 0.45 18.49 -5.54
C LEU A 19 1.21 19.82 -5.49
N GLY A 20 2.31 19.95 -6.21
CA GLY A 20 3.23 21.09 -6.08
C GLY A 20 4.08 20.98 -4.82
N GLU A 21 4.11 22.03 -4.00
CA GLU A 21 4.81 22.03 -2.71
C GLU A 21 3.97 21.29 -1.67
N PHE A 22 4.58 20.36 -0.96
CA PHE A 22 3.99 19.63 0.17
C PHE A 22 5.07 19.21 1.16
N THR A 23 4.65 18.92 2.37
CA THR A 23 5.47 18.26 3.39
C THR A 23 4.99 16.83 3.58
N PHE A 24 5.86 15.94 4.01
CA PHE A 24 5.47 14.56 4.29
C PHE A 24 6.20 13.99 5.51
N LEU A 25 5.56 13.02 6.14
CA LEU A 25 6.14 12.23 7.23
C LEU A 25 6.41 10.81 6.69
N PRO A 26 7.69 10.42 6.51
CA PRO A 26 8.03 9.08 6.10
C PRO A 26 7.93 8.11 7.27
N ILE A 27 7.21 6.98 7.08
CA ILE A 27 7.09 5.91 8.07
C ILE A 27 7.53 4.61 7.38
N SER A 28 8.67 4.07 7.80
CA SER A 28 9.15 2.77 7.36
C SER A 28 8.83 1.72 8.41
N LEU A 29 8.17 0.64 7.98
CA LEU A 29 7.70 -0.43 8.86
C LEU A 29 8.40 -1.73 8.53
N SER A 30 8.72 -2.51 9.57
CA SER A 30 9.29 -3.84 9.47
C SER A 30 8.22 -4.90 9.86
N HIS A 31 8.65 -6.04 10.35
CA HIS A 31 7.74 -7.08 10.78
C HIS A 31 6.87 -6.63 11.95
N LEU A 32 5.56 -6.69 11.76
CA LEU A 32 4.53 -6.45 12.78
C LEU A 32 3.51 -7.59 12.71
N SER A 33 3.00 -7.99 13.87
CA SER A 33 1.83 -8.87 13.96
C SER A 33 0.57 -8.15 13.48
N ALA A 34 -0.48 -8.90 13.19
CA ALA A 34 -1.78 -8.33 12.81
C ALA A 34 -2.33 -7.38 13.88
N GLU A 35 -2.10 -7.68 15.15
CA GLU A 35 -2.53 -6.84 16.28
C GLU A 35 -1.75 -5.52 16.31
N GLU A 36 -0.42 -5.57 16.17
CA GLU A 36 0.42 -4.37 16.11
C GLU A 36 0.08 -3.50 14.89
N CYS A 37 -0.22 -4.12 13.73
CA CYS A 37 -0.71 -3.39 12.56
C CYS A 37 -2.03 -2.68 12.86
N ARG A 38 -2.94 -3.34 13.59
CA ARG A 38 -4.23 -2.77 13.97
C ARG A 38 -4.05 -1.59 14.94
N GLU A 39 -3.23 -1.75 15.98
CA GLU A 39 -2.96 -0.69 16.95
C GLU A 39 -2.32 0.53 16.30
N LEU A 40 -1.31 0.31 15.46
CA LEU A 40 -0.65 1.40 14.74
C LEU A 40 -1.61 2.09 13.75
N GLY A 41 -2.41 1.33 13.02
CA GLY A 41 -3.42 1.88 12.11
C GLY A 41 -4.44 2.75 12.83
N GLN A 42 -4.92 2.32 14.00
CA GLN A 42 -5.83 3.11 14.84
C GLN A 42 -5.16 4.38 15.39
N ALA A 43 -3.90 4.30 15.80
CA ALA A 43 -3.14 5.48 16.26
C ALA A 43 -2.95 6.50 15.11
N ILE A 44 -2.63 6.04 13.90
CA ILE A 44 -2.53 6.90 12.72
C ILE A 44 -3.88 7.58 12.44
N ALA A 45 -5.00 6.84 12.52
CA ALA A 45 -6.33 7.39 12.32
C ALA A 45 -6.65 8.50 13.34
N GLN A 46 -6.33 8.29 14.61
CA GLN A 46 -6.54 9.30 15.67
C GLN A 46 -5.73 10.57 15.41
N VAL A 47 -4.46 10.44 15.02
CA VAL A 47 -3.61 11.59 14.68
C VAL A 47 -4.17 12.29 13.42
N TYR A 48 -4.57 11.54 12.41
CA TYR A 48 -5.18 12.08 11.20
C TYR A 48 -6.43 12.93 11.52
N GLU A 49 -7.35 12.43 12.35
CA GLU A 49 -8.56 13.17 12.74
C GLU A 49 -8.23 14.45 13.52
N ALA A 50 -7.26 14.37 14.44
CA ALA A 50 -6.86 15.53 15.24
C ALA A 50 -6.20 16.62 14.39
N GLU A 51 -5.32 16.25 13.46
CA GLU A 51 -4.48 17.19 12.71
C GLU A 51 -5.11 17.67 11.40
N ASN A 52 -5.98 16.87 10.77
CA ASN A 52 -6.54 17.21 9.46
C ASN A 52 -7.35 18.52 9.47
N SER A 53 -7.94 18.85 10.61
CA SER A 53 -8.65 20.13 10.82
C SER A 53 -7.71 21.32 11.04
N ALA A 54 -6.50 21.06 11.54
CA ALA A 54 -5.55 22.10 11.94
C ALA A 54 -4.57 22.48 10.82
N VAL A 55 -4.08 21.49 10.06
CA VAL A 55 -3.01 21.69 9.05
C VAL A 55 -3.52 21.64 7.60
N GLY A 56 -4.80 21.38 7.38
CA GLY A 56 -5.38 21.25 6.05
C GLY A 56 -5.48 19.78 5.60
N LYS A 57 -5.53 19.55 4.30
CA LYS A 57 -5.74 18.20 3.77
C LYS A 57 -4.52 17.31 3.98
N ILE A 58 -4.68 16.28 4.78
CA ILE A 58 -3.73 15.19 4.92
C ILE A 58 -4.10 14.07 3.95
N VAL A 59 -3.11 13.48 3.31
CA VAL A 59 -3.25 12.28 2.48
C VAL A 59 -2.44 11.17 3.12
N LEU A 60 -3.07 10.03 3.35
CA LEU A 60 -2.38 8.81 3.74
C LEU A 60 -2.05 8.01 2.48
N ALA A 61 -0.82 7.54 2.37
CA ALA A 61 -0.39 6.70 1.26
C ALA A 61 0.45 5.53 1.78
N ALA A 62 0.19 4.33 1.26
CA ALA A 62 1.05 3.16 1.42
C ALA A 62 1.73 2.88 0.08
N SER A 63 3.04 2.70 0.08
CA SER A 63 3.82 2.36 -1.09
C SER A 63 4.33 0.93 -1.00
N SER A 64 4.06 0.14 -2.01
CA SER A 64 4.44 -1.27 -2.12
C SER A 64 4.47 -1.70 -3.57
N ASP A 65 5.43 -2.56 -3.91
CA ASP A 65 5.28 -3.43 -5.06
C ASP A 65 4.44 -4.65 -4.67
N LEU A 66 3.86 -5.34 -5.65
CA LEU A 66 3.15 -6.61 -5.46
C LEU A 66 4.12 -7.80 -5.60
N SER A 67 3.82 -8.77 -6.46
CA SER A 67 4.67 -9.94 -6.65
C SER A 67 5.98 -9.60 -7.37
N HIS A 68 7.09 -10.29 -7.03
CA HIS A 68 8.41 -10.07 -7.60
C HIS A 68 8.95 -11.32 -8.28
N TYR A 69 9.63 -11.11 -9.41
CA TYR A 69 10.48 -12.09 -10.10
C TYR A 69 9.75 -13.39 -10.49
N LEU A 70 8.49 -13.26 -10.91
CA LEU A 70 7.66 -14.37 -11.38
C LEU A 70 7.34 -14.21 -12.87
N SER A 71 6.83 -15.28 -13.50
CA SER A 71 6.29 -15.15 -14.85
C SER A 71 5.10 -14.18 -14.87
N PRO A 72 4.83 -13.47 -15.98
CA PRO A 72 3.69 -12.55 -16.07
C PRO A 72 2.37 -13.17 -15.60
N LYS A 73 2.08 -14.39 -16.03
CA LYS A 73 0.84 -15.11 -15.66
C LYS A 73 0.75 -15.40 -14.16
N GLU A 74 1.86 -15.79 -13.53
CA GLU A 74 1.86 -16.08 -12.09
C GLU A 74 1.81 -14.80 -11.26
N THR A 75 2.47 -13.73 -11.72
CA THR A 75 2.36 -12.40 -11.14
C THR A 75 0.89 -11.92 -11.14
N GLU A 76 0.22 -11.99 -12.29
CA GLU A 76 -1.20 -11.62 -12.38
C GLU A 76 -2.09 -12.43 -11.43
N ARG A 77 -1.85 -13.75 -11.30
CA ARG A 77 -2.61 -14.63 -10.40
C ARG A 77 -2.42 -14.25 -8.94
N LEU A 78 -1.18 -14.09 -8.49
CA LEU A 78 -0.87 -13.78 -7.09
C LEU A 78 -1.26 -12.36 -6.71
N ASP A 79 -1.01 -11.42 -7.61
CA ASP A 79 -1.43 -10.02 -7.42
C ASP A 79 -2.94 -9.90 -7.28
N ALA A 80 -3.72 -10.68 -8.06
CA ALA A 80 -5.17 -10.69 -7.96
C ALA A 80 -5.66 -11.11 -6.57
N LEU A 81 -5.00 -12.10 -5.93
CA LEU A 81 -5.35 -12.56 -4.58
C LEU A 81 -5.06 -11.48 -3.53
N ALA A 82 -3.90 -10.82 -3.60
CA ALA A 82 -3.58 -9.71 -2.68
C ALA A 82 -4.53 -8.53 -2.89
N LEU A 83 -4.83 -8.19 -4.15
CA LEU A 83 -5.76 -7.11 -4.50
C LEU A 83 -7.19 -7.40 -4.05
N GLU A 84 -7.64 -8.65 -4.08
CA GLU A 84 -8.97 -9.02 -3.56
C GLU A 84 -9.11 -8.63 -2.08
N ALA A 85 -8.12 -8.95 -1.24
CA ALA A 85 -8.13 -8.57 0.18
C ALA A 85 -8.05 -7.03 0.38
N ILE A 86 -7.23 -6.34 -0.43
CA ILE A 86 -7.11 -4.88 -0.38
C ILE A 86 -8.45 -4.22 -0.77
N LEU A 87 -9.08 -4.67 -1.84
CA LEU A 87 -10.34 -4.12 -2.34
C LEU A 87 -11.52 -4.43 -1.41
N ALA A 88 -11.45 -5.56 -0.70
CA ALA A 88 -12.42 -5.90 0.35
C ALA A 88 -12.21 -5.09 1.65
N LEU A 89 -11.17 -4.25 1.74
CA LEU A 89 -10.76 -3.58 2.97
C LEU A 89 -10.58 -4.59 4.13
N ASP A 90 -9.95 -5.74 3.83
CA ASP A 90 -9.69 -6.81 4.80
C ASP A 90 -8.19 -6.90 5.17
N PRO A 91 -7.70 -6.07 6.12
CA PRO A 91 -6.30 -6.09 6.52
C PRO A 91 -5.82 -7.43 7.09
N PRO A 92 -6.56 -8.17 7.93
CA PRO A 92 -6.13 -9.50 8.35
C PRO A 92 -6.12 -10.51 7.19
N GLY A 93 -7.07 -10.40 6.26
CA GLY A 93 -7.13 -11.22 5.06
C GLY A 93 -5.91 -11.00 4.17
N LEU A 94 -5.47 -9.75 4.00
CA LEU A 94 -4.26 -9.45 3.23
C LEU A 94 -3.01 -10.14 3.80
N LEU A 95 -2.78 -10.02 5.12
CA LEU A 95 -1.64 -10.69 5.78
C LEU A 95 -1.69 -12.20 5.57
N ARG A 96 -2.85 -12.80 5.83
CA ARG A 96 -3.06 -14.23 5.67
C ARG A 96 -2.84 -14.69 4.22
N THR A 97 -3.42 -14.01 3.25
CA THR A 97 -3.28 -14.35 1.83
C THR A 97 -1.81 -14.25 1.37
N VAL A 98 -1.11 -13.19 1.77
CA VAL A 98 0.30 -13.02 1.41
C VAL A 98 1.18 -14.13 2.01
N GLU A 99 0.91 -14.54 3.25
CA GLU A 99 1.63 -15.62 3.92
C GLU A 99 1.31 -16.99 3.31
N GLU A 100 0.02 -17.34 3.17
CA GLU A 100 -0.43 -18.65 2.66
C GLU A 100 -0.01 -18.91 1.21
N GLU A 101 -0.12 -17.89 0.35
CA GLU A 101 0.24 -17.97 -1.08
C GLU A 101 1.72 -17.61 -1.34
N ASN A 102 2.49 -17.29 -0.29
CA ASN A 102 3.90 -16.88 -0.36
C ASN A 102 4.12 -15.74 -1.38
N ILE A 103 3.27 -14.72 -1.32
CA ILE A 103 3.36 -13.55 -2.21
C ILE A 103 4.51 -12.65 -1.74
N SER A 104 5.40 -12.30 -2.66
CA SER A 104 6.59 -11.48 -2.36
C SER A 104 6.27 -9.96 -2.29
N MET A 105 5.12 -9.59 -1.75
CA MET A 105 4.68 -8.20 -1.58
C MET A 105 5.55 -7.50 -0.53
N CYS A 106 6.43 -6.57 -0.95
CA CYS A 106 7.40 -5.93 -0.05
C CYS A 106 6.73 -5.02 1.01
N GLY A 107 5.65 -4.35 0.67
CA GLY A 107 4.92 -3.42 1.53
C GLY A 107 3.65 -4.01 2.13
N VAL A 108 3.56 -5.32 2.39
CA VAL A 108 2.38 -5.94 3.00
C VAL A 108 2.04 -5.32 4.37
N ILE A 109 3.05 -5.06 5.21
CA ILE A 109 2.87 -4.47 6.54
C ILE A 109 2.34 -3.02 6.45
N PRO A 110 3.00 -2.07 5.75
CA PRO A 110 2.46 -0.72 5.64
C PRO A 110 1.09 -0.68 4.96
N THR A 111 0.81 -1.55 3.98
CA THR A 111 -0.52 -1.64 3.36
C THR A 111 -1.57 -2.12 4.36
N THR A 112 -1.24 -3.11 5.19
CA THR A 112 -2.14 -3.61 6.24
C THR A 112 -2.44 -2.53 7.29
N VAL A 113 -1.41 -1.81 7.74
CA VAL A 113 -1.57 -0.67 8.67
C VAL A 113 -2.43 0.43 8.05
N PHE A 114 -2.19 0.76 6.77
CA PHE A 114 -3.01 1.72 6.02
C PHE A 114 -4.48 1.29 5.96
N LEU A 115 -4.77 0.02 5.68
CA LEU A 115 -6.14 -0.51 5.63
C LEU A 115 -6.83 -0.43 7.00
N PHE A 116 -6.11 -0.72 8.09
CA PHE A 116 -6.65 -0.54 9.45
C PHE A 116 -6.95 0.92 9.74
N ALA A 117 -6.05 1.84 9.38
CA ALA A 117 -6.28 3.28 9.53
C ALA A 117 -7.48 3.74 8.70
N ALA A 118 -7.58 3.33 7.43
CA ALA A 118 -8.68 3.65 6.56
C ALA A 118 -10.03 3.17 7.11
N LYS A 119 -10.09 1.93 7.63
CA LYS A 119 -11.30 1.42 8.29
C LYS A 119 -11.67 2.22 9.54
N ALA A 120 -10.71 2.57 10.38
CA ALA A 120 -10.95 3.40 11.56
C ALA A 120 -11.48 4.80 11.19
N LEU A 121 -11.04 5.35 10.05
CA LEU A 121 -11.53 6.61 9.48
C LEU A 121 -12.86 6.49 8.72
N GLY A 122 -13.46 5.30 8.67
CA GLY A 122 -14.77 5.08 8.06
C GLY A 122 -14.74 4.84 6.55
N ALA A 123 -13.64 4.30 6.02
CA ALA A 123 -13.54 3.91 4.62
C ALA A 123 -14.67 2.96 4.21
N LYS A 124 -15.32 3.25 3.09
CA LYS A 124 -16.48 2.52 2.56
C LYS A 124 -16.12 1.61 1.41
N GLN A 125 -15.18 2.02 0.59
CA GLN A 125 -14.84 1.32 -0.63
C GLN A 125 -13.36 1.50 -0.98
N ALA A 126 -12.75 0.46 -1.52
CA ALA A 126 -11.48 0.54 -2.21
C ALA A 126 -11.71 0.24 -3.70
N ARG A 127 -11.05 1.00 -4.57
CA ARG A 127 -11.21 0.90 -6.01
C ARG A 127 -9.86 0.73 -6.69
N LEU A 128 -9.71 -0.34 -7.45
CA LEU A 128 -8.55 -0.54 -8.31
C LEU A 128 -8.58 0.49 -9.44
N LEU A 129 -7.53 1.31 -9.53
CA LEU A 129 -7.38 2.30 -10.59
C LEU A 129 -6.60 1.70 -11.78
N LYS A 130 -5.55 0.94 -11.48
CA LYS A 130 -4.74 0.25 -12.48
C LYS A 130 -3.98 -0.91 -11.85
N HIS A 131 -3.83 -1.99 -12.61
CA HIS A 131 -2.88 -3.07 -12.36
C HIS A 131 -2.04 -3.27 -13.61
N CYS A 132 -0.75 -3.51 -13.46
CA CYS A 132 0.20 -3.78 -14.53
C CYS A 132 1.44 -4.47 -13.96
N HIS A 133 2.35 -4.88 -14.82
CA HIS A 133 3.66 -5.40 -14.42
C HIS A 133 4.79 -4.84 -15.28
N SER A 134 6.03 -4.99 -14.85
CA SER A 134 7.20 -4.44 -15.55
C SER A 134 7.34 -4.94 -17.00
N GLY A 135 6.83 -6.12 -17.30
CA GLY A 135 6.82 -6.73 -18.63
C GLY A 135 5.90 -6.02 -19.64
N ASP A 136 4.96 -5.18 -19.18
CA ASP A 136 4.08 -4.38 -20.06
C ASP A 136 4.84 -3.26 -20.79
N VAL A 137 5.97 -2.84 -20.23
CA VAL A 137 6.83 -1.80 -20.82
C VAL A 137 7.90 -2.41 -21.72
N ALA A 138 8.47 -3.54 -21.29
CA ALA A 138 9.50 -4.26 -22.05
C ALA A 138 9.34 -5.77 -21.81
N PRO A 139 9.36 -6.60 -22.88
CA PRO A 139 9.22 -8.05 -22.71
C PRO A 139 10.27 -8.64 -21.77
N MET A 140 9.82 -9.29 -20.70
CA MET A 140 10.64 -9.90 -19.66
C MET A 140 10.12 -11.29 -19.34
N ARG A 141 11.01 -12.19 -18.90
CA ARG A 141 10.62 -13.53 -18.43
C ARG A 141 10.07 -13.50 -17.02
N GLU A 142 10.68 -12.66 -16.18
CA GLU A 142 10.31 -12.44 -14.79
C GLU A 142 9.98 -10.97 -14.61
N VAL A 143 8.86 -10.69 -13.95
CA VAL A 143 8.32 -9.36 -13.80
C VAL A 143 8.03 -9.00 -12.35
N VAL A 144 7.77 -7.73 -12.11
CA VAL A 144 7.28 -7.19 -10.83
C VAL A 144 5.89 -6.62 -11.08
N GLY A 145 4.96 -6.96 -10.20
CA GLY A 145 3.59 -6.47 -10.26
C GLY A 145 3.42 -5.12 -9.57
N TYR A 146 2.55 -4.28 -10.12
CA TYR A 146 2.23 -2.96 -9.62
C TYR A 146 0.73 -2.71 -9.65
N ALA A 147 0.21 -2.03 -8.63
CA ALA A 147 -1.17 -1.58 -8.64
C ALA A 147 -1.30 -0.17 -8.05
N SER A 148 -2.35 0.52 -8.48
CA SER A 148 -2.81 1.75 -7.86
C SER A 148 -4.24 1.54 -7.38
N VAL A 149 -4.48 1.77 -6.09
CA VAL A 149 -5.78 1.62 -5.43
C VAL A 149 -6.13 2.92 -4.73
N ALA A 150 -7.34 3.41 -4.91
CA ALA A 150 -7.91 4.52 -4.14
C ALA A 150 -8.90 3.99 -3.11
N VAL A 151 -8.84 4.57 -1.90
CA VAL A 151 -9.81 4.30 -0.83
C VAL A 151 -10.71 5.50 -0.68
N GLU A 152 -12.02 5.27 -0.62
CA GLU A 152 -13.08 6.29 -0.58
C GLU A 152 -13.79 6.24 0.78
N PHE A 153 -14.15 7.41 1.30
CA PHE A 153 -14.76 7.62 2.61
C PHE A 153 -16.20 8.08 2.55
#